data_5b236df82f8aee8c445635cebb64a94d
#
_entry.id   5b236df82f8aee8c445635cebb64a94d
#
_cell.length_a   1.000
_cell.length_b   1.000
_cell.length_c   1.000
_cell.angle_alpha   90.00
_cell.angle_beta   90.00
_cell.angle_gamma   90.00
#
_symmetry.space_group_name_H-M   'P 1'
#
loop_
_entity.id
_entity.type
_entity.pdbx_description
1 polymer ?
#
loop_
_entity_poly.entity_id
_entity_poly.type
_entity_poly.pdbx_seq_one_letter_code
_entity_poly.pdbx_strand_id
1 'polypeptide(L)'
;MPTSFAAKIKPYFSECYRENMTFLFDLWSAEDVKNNWQDIYDSAHAKRMPIEGCPEGVWDDTVRQQFLTDFMNWKNDGFPP
;
A
#
# COMPACT_ATOMS: atom_id res chain seq x y z
N MET A 1 5.66 9.36 -16.82
CA MET A 1 5.52 10.14 -15.58
C MET A 1 5.87 9.29 -14.38
N PRO A 2 6.50 9.85 -13.34
CA PRO A 2 6.78 9.08 -12.12
C PRO A 2 5.50 8.58 -11.45
N THR A 3 5.60 7.45 -10.78
CA THR A 3 4.49 6.89 -10.03
C THR A 3 4.33 7.70 -8.72
N SER A 4 3.27 8.49 -8.66
CA SER A 4 2.99 9.34 -7.50
C SER A 4 2.32 8.54 -6.38
N PHE A 5 2.76 8.73 -5.14
CA PHE A 5 2.12 8.10 -4.00
C PHE A 5 0.65 8.49 -3.90
N ALA A 6 0.36 9.78 -3.98
CA ALA A 6 -1.01 10.27 -3.84
C ALA A 6 -1.95 9.78 -4.94
N ALA A 7 -1.42 9.60 -6.15
CA ALA A 7 -2.25 9.21 -7.30
C ALA A 7 -2.34 7.70 -7.51
N LYS A 8 -1.29 6.94 -7.16
CA LYS A 8 -1.19 5.52 -7.52
C LYS A 8 -1.16 4.57 -6.34
N ILE A 9 -0.65 4.99 -5.20
CA ILE A 9 -0.48 4.10 -4.04
C ILE A 9 -1.54 4.35 -2.98
N LYS A 10 -1.71 5.61 -2.57
CA LYS A 10 -2.70 5.97 -1.55
C LYS A 10 -4.11 5.43 -1.81
N PRO A 11 -4.63 5.45 -3.06
CA PRO A 11 -5.98 4.93 -3.32
C PRO A 11 -6.19 3.46 -3.00
N TYR A 12 -5.13 2.67 -2.91
CA TYR A 12 -5.24 1.27 -2.50
C TYR A 12 -5.57 1.13 -1.01
N PHE A 13 -5.25 2.15 -0.21
CA PHE A 13 -5.44 2.11 1.24
C PHE A 13 -6.70 2.87 1.61
N SER A 14 -7.76 2.13 1.96
CA SER A 14 -8.99 2.74 2.44
C SER A 14 -8.78 3.31 3.84
N GLU A 15 -9.72 4.13 4.27
CA GLU A 15 -9.72 4.68 5.63
C GLU A 15 -9.68 3.56 6.69
N CYS A 16 -10.41 2.47 6.44
CA CYS A 16 -10.41 1.31 7.33
C CYS A 16 -9.02 0.71 7.46
N TYR A 17 -8.33 0.50 6.35
CA TYR A 17 -6.97 -0.04 6.37
C TYR A 17 -6.01 0.90 7.09
N ARG A 18 -6.12 2.20 6.83
CA ARG A 18 -5.31 3.21 7.49
C ARG A 18 -5.51 3.17 9.00
N GLU A 19 -6.75 3.15 9.47
CA GLU A 19 -7.06 3.13 10.89
C GLU A 19 -6.53 1.88 11.57
N ASN A 20 -6.62 0.72 10.93
CA ASN A 20 -6.13 -0.53 11.49
C ASN A 20 -4.61 -0.59 11.58
N MET A 21 -3.91 0.19 10.77
CA MET A 21 -2.44 0.20 10.73
C MET A 21 -1.82 1.40 11.44
N THR A 22 -2.62 2.37 11.87
CA THR A 22 -2.11 3.63 12.45
C THR A 22 -1.23 3.40 13.68
N PHE A 23 -1.47 2.32 14.43
CA PHE A 23 -0.63 2.01 15.58
C PHE A 23 0.81 1.65 15.22
N LEU A 24 1.06 1.29 13.97
CA LEU A 24 2.41 0.99 13.47
C LEU A 24 2.95 2.16 12.66
N PHE A 25 2.19 2.64 11.69
CA PHE A 25 2.56 3.76 10.83
C PHE A 25 1.32 4.19 10.04
N ASP A 26 1.39 5.39 9.44
CA ASP A 26 0.27 5.95 8.69
C ASP A 26 0.36 5.55 7.20
N LEU A 27 -0.59 4.71 6.75
CA LEU A 27 -0.63 4.27 5.36
C LEU A 27 -0.88 5.41 4.36
N TRP A 28 -1.37 6.56 4.83
CA TRP A 28 -1.58 7.71 3.96
C TRP A 28 -0.40 8.69 3.96
N SER A 29 0.64 8.38 4.73
CA SER A 29 1.87 9.17 4.73
C SER A 29 2.89 8.53 3.81
N ALA A 30 3.30 9.25 2.76
CA ALA A 30 4.30 8.74 1.82
C ALA A 30 5.61 8.40 2.51
N GLU A 31 6.03 9.21 3.48
CA GLU A 31 7.27 8.98 4.21
C GLU A 31 7.19 7.71 5.06
N ASP A 32 6.08 7.53 5.79
CA ASP A 32 5.90 6.34 6.62
C ASP A 32 5.85 5.08 5.77
N VAL A 33 5.15 5.12 4.65
CA VAL A 33 5.06 3.98 3.74
C VAL A 33 6.42 3.68 3.11
N LYS A 34 7.17 4.71 2.74
CA LYS A 34 8.52 4.55 2.20
C LYS A 34 9.42 3.84 3.21
N ASN A 35 9.40 4.28 4.47
CA ASN A 35 10.25 3.72 5.51
C ASN A 35 9.90 2.27 5.85
N ASN A 36 8.67 1.86 5.56
CA ASN A 36 8.17 0.50 5.82
C ASN A 36 7.89 -0.26 4.53
N TRP A 37 8.45 0.19 3.39
CA TRP A 37 8.13 -0.33 2.07
C TRP A 37 8.30 -1.85 1.98
N GLN A 38 9.42 -2.36 2.47
CA GLN A 38 9.72 -3.80 2.36
C GLN A 38 8.70 -4.64 3.14
N ASP A 39 8.36 -4.20 4.36
CA ASP A 39 7.39 -4.92 5.18
C ASP A 39 6.00 -4.92 4.55
N ILE A 40 5.60 -3.79 3.96
CA ILE A 40 4.32 -3.67 3.29
C ILE A 40 4.30 -4.57 2.04
N TYR A 41 5.36 -4.52 1.24
CA TYR A 41 5.47 -5.35 0.04
C TYR A 41 5.37 -6.84 0.39
N ASP A 42 6.14 -7.28 1.37
CA ASP A 42 6.15 -8.68 1.79
C ASP A 42 4.80 -9.12 2.33
N SER A 43 4.13 -8.26 3.09
CA SER A 43 2.81 -8.55 3.65
C SER A 43 1.75 -8.69 2.55
N ALA A 44 1.79 -7.81 1.55
CA ALA A 44 0.86 -7.89 0.43
C ALA A 44 1.12 -9.13 -0.42
N HIS A 45 2.40 -9.44 -0.68
CA HIS A 45 2.80 -10.60 -1.45
C HIS A 45 2.38 -11.90 -0.75
N ALA A 46 2.50 -11.95 0.58
CA ALA A 46 2.14 -13.11 1.39
C ALA A 46 0.64 -13.18 1.69
N LYS A 47 -0.17 -12.29 1.11
CA LYS A 47 -1.62 -12.22 1.30
C LYS A 47 -2.05 -11.88 2.73
N ARG A 48 -1.18 -11.19 3.48
CA ARG A 48 -1.50 -10.69 4.82
C ARG A 48 -2.08 -9.30 4.82
N MET A 49 -1.98 -8.60 3.69
CA MET A 49 -2.63 -7.32 3.46
C MET A 49 -3.51 -7.44 2.22
N PRO A 50 -4.61 -6.72 2.16
CA PRO A 50 -5.18 -5.92 3.26
C PRO A 50 -5.75 -6.77 4.39
N ILE A 51 -5.99 -6.12 5.54
CA ILE A 51 -6.49 -6.79 6.74
C ILE A 51 -7.97 -7.14 6.54
N GLU A 52 -8.35 -8.36 6.95
CA GLU A 52 -9.75 -8.77 6.95
C GLU A 52 -10.55 -7.94 7.95
N GLY A 53 -11.84 -7.80 7.68
CA GLY A 53 -12.75 -7.06 8.56
C GLY A 53 -13.07 -5.66 8.09
N CYS A 54 -12.38 -5.17 7.05
CA CYS A 54 -12.76 -3.92 6.42
C CYS A 54 -13.90 -4.14 5.43
N PRO A 55 -14.80 -3.14 5.23
CA PRO A 55 -15.93 -3.30 4.32
C PRO A 55 -15.52 -3.65 2.88
N GLU A 56 -14.36 -3.19 2.44
CA GLU A 56 -13.84 -3.47 1.10
C GLU A 56 -13.36 -4.91 0.95
N GLY A 57 -13.13 -5.60 2.06
CA GLY A 57 -12.64 -6.97 2.04
C GLY A 57 -11.19 -7.09 1.63
N VAL A 58 -10.76 -8.31 1.41
CA VAL A 58 -9.40 -8.61 0.97
C VAL A 58 -9.30 -8.39 -0.55
N TRP A 59 -8.18 -7.84 -1.01
CA TRP A 59 -7.95 -7.66 -2.45
C TRP A 59 -7.97 -9.01 -3.15
N ASP A 60 -8.58 -9.06 -4.36
CA ASP A 60 -8.45 -10.24 -5.21
C ASP A 60 -7.04 -10.28 -5.81
N ASP A 61 -6.70 -11.39 -6.49
CA ASP A 61 -5.36 -11.57 -7.05
C ASP A 61 -5.02 -10.51 -8.09
N THR A 62 -6.00 -10.07 -8.88
CA THR A 62 -5.79 -9.04 -9.90
C THR A 62 -5.40 -7.71 -9.25
N VAL A 63 -6.15 -7.28 -8.24
CA VAL A 63 -5.88 -6.03 -7.54
C VAL A 63 -4.53 -6.12 -6.80
N ARG A 64 -4.25 -7.26 -6.17
CA ARG A 64 -2.99 -7.47 -5.47
C ARG A 64 -1.80 -7.35 -6.41
N GLN A 65 -1.86 -7.99 -7.57
CA GLN A 65 -0.78 -7.91 -8.56
C GLN A 65 -0.60 -6.49 -9.07
N GLN A 66 -1.69 -5.78 -9.31
CA GLN A 66 -1.63 -4.39 -9.72
C GLN A 66 -0.98 -3.52 -8.65
N PHE A 67 -1.36 -3.72 -7.37
CA PHE A 67 -0.74 -3.00 -6.27
C PHE A 67 0.76 -3.26 -6.19
N LEU A 68 1.16 -4.52 -6.26
CA LEU A 68 2.59 -4.88 -6.18
C LEU A 68 3.37 -4.24 -7.31
N THR A 69 2.81 -4.23 -8.53
CA THR A 69 3.44 -3.59 -9.68
C THR A 69 3.59 -2.08 -9.46
N ASP A 70 2.52 -1.40 -9.05
CA ASP A 70 2.54 0.04 -8.82
C ASP A 70 3.47 0.39 -7.65
N PHE A 71 3.48 -0.44 -6.62
CA PHE A 71 4.31 -0.22 -5.43
C PHE A 71 5.79 -0.35 -5.78
N MET A 72 6.14 -1.34 -6.60
CA MET A 72 7.51 -1.50 -7.09
C MET A 72 7.92 -0.33 -7.98
N ASN A 73 7.04 0.12 -8.88
CA ASN A 73 7.31 1.26 -9.74
C ASN A 73 7.53 2.53 -8.91
N TRP A 74 6.75 2.71 -7.85
CA TRP A 74 6.91 3.84 -6.94
C TRP A 74 8.31 3.86 -6.32
N LYS A 75 8.79 2.70 -5.86
CA LYS A 75 10.15 2.57 -5.33
C LYS A 75 11.19 2.89 -6.40
N ASN A 76 11.03 2.32 -7.60
CA ASN A 76 11.98 2.51 -8.69
C ASN A 76 12.04 3.96 -9.17
N ASP A 77 10.95 4.70 -9.02
CA ASP A 77 10.86 6.10 -9.38
C ASP A 77 11.41 7.04 -8.29
N GLY A 78 11.89 6.50 -7.18
CA GLY A 78 12.49 7.28 -6.10
C GLY A 78 11.49 7.73 -5.04
N PHE A 79 10.38 7.07 -4.89
CA PHE A 79 9.35 7.36 -3.90
C PHE A 79 8.75 8.76 -4.04
N PRO A 80 8.28 9.18 -5.23
CA PRO A 80 7.67 10.51 -5.39
C PRO A 80 6.38 10.63 -4.57
N PRO A 81 6.10 11.83 -4.01
CA PRO A 81 4.94 12.03 -3.15
C PRO A 81 3.58 11.93 -3.84
#